data_19dddd0d0ef78d834056d7f6de95c81b
#
_entry.id   19dddd0d0ef78d834056d7f6de95c81b
#
_cell.length_a   1.000
_cell.length_b   1.000
_cell.length_c   1.000
_cell.angle_alpha   90.00
_cell.angle_beta   90.00
_cell.angle_gamma   90.00
#
_symmetry.space_group_name_H-M   'P 1'
#
loop_
_entity.id
_entity.type
_entity.pdbx_description
1 polymer ?
#
loop_
_entity_poly.entity_id
_entity_poly.type
_entity_poly.pdbx_seq_one_letter_code
_entity_poly.pdbx_strand_id
1 'polypeptide(L)'
;MSRTLFPPSPYVEVDTADAAYVETLSRVLDYGEAVTAGDSLSVGAQKTTRELLNFTVGHSSPRERLIYNAPPFKLLVAVARFVWMMGGSDRLADIAFYEPKVSRFTDDGISVPGSNYGQRILHPRPGLDQLKAAINRLVEDRHTRRAAISIYHPEDVVRKSNDIPCAFGLFYHIRRDVLHATTVMRSNNAFILLPYNLFEFSLLAEVVATEVKVPLGSLTHTALSMHIYEEHLDAARKVVEGYFKRRAGLRRVSIPEMPAEPNPLQQIRKLVIIESDLRYESQGLTGSNIEEWISRGNELNPYWRQLYYLLLLHVVAQKSHFLRSNLKQQEMALDALNSVIEQPWKTFLPQGIFEPTGEEISEVEGLAALELPPGVGAAKIIQFHSTRGHRQLREQVKEYERESGDRVSHEEFGELEIYYADRIEGVAARDEVAITKEEIIQVLQGIRQDGEE
;
A
#
# COMPACT_ATOMS: atom_id res chain seq x y z
N MET A 1 35.43 23.51 -7.26
CA MET A 1 34.78 23.43 -5.96
C MET A 1 35.56 22.45 -5.09
N SER A 2 36.03 22.88 -3.92
CA SER A 2 36.80 22.07 -2.99
C SER A 2 35.95 20.91 -2.51
N ARG A 3 36.29 19.66 -2.90
CA ARG A 3 35.73 18.47 -2.24
C ARG A 3 36.15 18.57 -0.77
N THR A 4 35.17 18.65 0.12
CA THR A 4 35.43 18.50 1.55
C THR A 4 36.14 17.18 1.77
N LEU A 5 37.25 17.22 2.53
CA LEU A 5 38.13 16.06 2.81
C LEU A 5 37.37 14.87 3.48
N PHE A 6 36.17 15.09 3.94
CA PHE A 6 35.32 14.06 4.54
C PHE A 6 33.94 14.09 3.89
N PRO A 7 33.40 12.96 3.41
CA PRO A 7 32.02 12.86 2.99
C PRO A 7 31.11 13.22 4.18
N PRO A 8 29.92 13.80 3.92
CA PRO A 8 28.94 14.04 4.98
C PRO A 8 28.58 12.71 5.66
N SER A 9 28.22 12.79 6.94
CA SER A 9 27.77 11.60 7.67
C SER A 9 26.68 10.87 6.87
N PRO A 10 26.80 9.55 6.69
CA PRO A 10 25.75 8.76 6.04
C PRO A 10 24.49 8.63 6.91
N TYR A 11 24.54 9.12 8.15
CA TYR A 11 23.42 9.14 9.10
C TYR A 11 22.93 10.56 9.33
N VAL A 12 21.61 10.71 9.26
CA VAL A 12 20.90 11.96 9.57
C VAL A 12 19.77 11.64 10.54
N GLU A 13 19.59 12.48 11.55
CA GLU A 13 18.46 12.38 12.48
C GLU A 13 17.63 13.65 12.42
N VAL A 14 16.31 13.47 12.33
CA VAL A 14 15.31 14.54 12.24
C VAL A 14 14.09 14.20 13.10
N ASP A 15 13.12 15.10 13.18
CA ASP A 15 11.95 14.90 14.03
C ASP A 15 10.81 14.11 13.31
N THR A 16 10.56 14.41 12.05
CA THR A 16 9.34 14.00 11.34
C THR A 16 9.65 13.30 10.02
N ALA A 17 8.67 12.57 9.48
CA ALA A 17 8.81 11.96 8.16
C ALA A 17 8.96 13.02 7.04
N ASP A 18 8.29 14.18 7.15
CA ASP A 18 8.44 15.28 6.19
C ASP A 18 9.89 15.81 6.17
N ALA A 19 10.48 16.02 7.34
CA ALA A 19 11.89 16.42 7.46
C ALA A 19 12.84 15.31 6.97
N ALA A 20 12.53 14.04 7.27
CA ALA A 20 13.33 12.89 6.80
C ALA A 20 13.34 12.80 5.28
N TYR A 21 12.19 12.99 4.66
CA TYR A 21 12.06 12.99 3.20
C TYR A 21 12.89 14.11 2.56
N VAL A 22 12.71 15.35 3.03
CA VAL A 22 13.38 16.51 2.44
C VAL A 22 14.89 16.47 2.66
N GLU A 23 15.35 16.09 3.85
CA GLU A 23 16.79 15.97 4.12
C GLU A 23 17.42 14.87 3.28
N THR A 24 16.73 13.73 3.08
CA THR A 24 17.20 12.66 2.19
C THR A 24 17.33 13.16 0.75
N LEU A 25 16.32 13.88 0.23
CA LEU A 25 16.39 14.47 -1.11
C LEU A 25 17.59 15.43 -1.24
N SER A 26 17.77 16.33 -0.27
CA SER A 26 18.90 17.28 -0.26
C SER A 26 20.24 16.55 -0.30
N ARG A 27 20.43 15.52 0.54
CA ARG A 27 21.67 14.73 0.57
C ARG A 27 21.95 14.02 -0.73
N VAL A 28 20.97 13.40 -1.36
CA VAL A 28 21.15 12.74 -2.66
C VAL A 28 21.45 13.76 -3.77
N LEU A 29 20.78 14.91 -3.76
CA LEU A 29 21.02 15.98 -4.72
C LEU A 29 22.42 16.58 -4.61
N ASP A 30 22.90 16.81 -3.37
CA ASP A 30 24.18 17.50 -3.11
C ASP A 30 25.39 16.58 -3.22
N TYR A 31 25.26 15.32 -2.80
CA TYR A 31 26.39 14.40 -2.61
C TYR A 31 26.26 13.08 -3.40
N GLY A 32 25.09 12.80 -4.02
CA GLY A 32 24.90 11.58 -4.80
C GLY A 32 25.80 11.53 -6.03
N GLU A 33 26.34 10.36 -6.30
CA GLU A 33 27.12 10.09 -7.52
C GLU A 33 26.20 9.70 -8.66
N ALA A 34 26.55 10.06 -9.89
CA ALA A 34 25.82 9.64 -11.08
C ALA A 34 26.14 8.17 -11.39
N VAL A 35 25.12 7.33 -11.41
CA VAL A 35 25.23 5.91 -11.68
C VAL A 35 24.23 5.52 -12.76
N THR A 36 24.69 4.77 -13.76
CA THR A 36 23.80 4.18 -14.77
C THR A 36 23.65 2.70 -14.47
N ALA A 37 22.48 2.31 -13.94
CA ALA A 37 22.19 0.93 -13.63
C ALA A 37 21.61 0.20 -14.85
N GLY A 38 22.13 -1.01 -15.12
CA GLY A 38 21.72 -1.83 -16.27
C GLY A 38 20.44 -2.62 -16.06
N ASP A 39 20.05 -2.87 -14.81
CA ASP A 39 18.89 -3.66 -14.39
C ASP A 39 17.76 -2.79 -13.84
N SER A 40 17.61 -1.59 -14.39
CA SER A 40 16.41 -0.80 -14.11
C SER A 40 15.16 -1.51 -14.66
N LEU A 41 14.08 -1.45 -13.89
CA LEU A 41 12.76 -2.06 -14.09
C LEU A 41 12.07 -1.79 -15.45
N SER A 42 12.62 -1.01 -16.32
CA SER A 42 12.12 -0.82 -17.68
C SER A 42 12.97 -1.71 -18.58
N VAL A 43 12.37 -2.80 -19.02
CA VAL A 43 12.91 -3.68 -20.05
C VAL A 43 13.55 -2.84 -21.16
N GLY A 44 14.89 -2.86 -21.23
CA GLY A 44 15.63 -2.26 -22.33
C GLY A 44 16.13 -0.81 -22.18
N ALA A 45 15.80 -0.08 -21.11
CA ALA A 45 16.30 1.29 -20.92
C ALA A 45 17.26 1.40 -19.73
N GLN A 46 18.50 1.75 -19.99
CA GLN A 46 19.44 2.18 -18.93
C GLN A 46 18.91 3.49 -18.32
N LYS A 47 18.73 3.52 -17.00
CA LYS A 47 18.34 4.74 -16.28
C LYS A 47 19.52 5.26 -15.45
N THR A 48 19.84 6.52 -15.66
CA THR A 48 20.82 7.24 -14.82
C THR A 48 20.12 7.71 -13.55
N THR A 49 20.81 7.56 -12.43
CA THR A 49 20.39 8.00 -11.11
C THR A 49 21.48 8.81 -10.44
N ARG A 50 21.11 9.63 -9.47
CA ARG A 50 22.01 10.08 -8.42
C ARG A 50 21.82 9.17 -7.21
N GLU A 51 22.91 8.65 -6.67
CA GLU A 51 22.91 7.60 -5.65
C GLU A 51 23.83 7.92 -4.49
N LEU A 52 23.38 7.62 -3.28
CA LEU A 52 24.17 7.53 -2.06
C LEU A 52 24.16 6.09 -1.56
N LEU A 53 25.33 5.52 -1.30
CA LEU A 53 25.44 4.20 -0.69
C LEU A 53 25.34 4.28 0.84
N ASN A 54 24.65 3.29 1.44
CA ASN A 54 24.54 3.11 2.90
C ASN A 54 23.96 4.33 3.62
N PHE A 55 23.00 5.01 3.00
CA PHE A 55 22.39 6.19 3.61
C PHE A 55 21.33 5.78 4.63
N THR A 56 21.38 6.44 5.78
CA THR A 56 20.46 6.19 6.89
C THR A 56 19.83 7.50 7.35
N VAL A 57 18.50 7.50 7.46
CA VAL A 57 17.73 8.57 8.09
C VAL A 57 16.92 8.04 9.26
N GLY A 58 17.09 8.69 10.42
CA GLY A 58 16.28 8.44 11.62
C GLY A 58 15.29 9.57 11.84
N HIS A 59 14.07 9.25 12.28
CA HIS A 59 13.15 10.26 12.78
C HIS A 59 12.58 9.87 14.14
N SER A 60 12.59 10.85 15.06
CA SER A 60 12.29 10.64 16.47
C SER A 60 10.80 10.64 16.79
N SER A 61 9.95 11.10 15.85
CA SER A 61 8.49 11.16 16.03
C SER A 61 7.77 10.39 14.90
N PRO A 62 7.82 9.03 14.88
CA PRO A 62 7.28 8.23 13.77
C PRO A 62 5.76 8.37 13.56
N ARG A 63 5.01 8.89 14.54
CA ARG A 63 3.59 9.23 14.36
C ARG A 63 3.39 10.45 13.45
N GLU A 64 4.37 11.35 13.37
CA GLU A 64 4.36 12.45 12.42
C GLU A 64 4.82 11.95 11.04
N ARG A 65 4.07 10.99 10.49
CA ARG A 65 4.36 10.24 9.26
C ARG A 65 3.84 10.86 7.99
N LEU A 66 3.03 11.91 8.11
CA LEU A 66 2.43 12.57 6.96
C LEU A 66 3.40 13.60 6.37
N ILE A 67 3.44 13.64 5.04
CA ILE A 67 4.37 14.44 4.27
C ILE A 67 3.60 15.47 3.44
N TYR A 68 3.86 16.76 3.67
CA TYR A 68 3.09 17.86 3.07
C TYR A 68 3.41 18.15 1.62
N ASN A 69 4.62 17.89 1.18
CA ASN A 69 5.14 18.43 -0.07
C ASN A 69 5.88 17.42 -0.92
N ALA A 70 5.41 16.20 -0.88
CA ALA A 70 5.88 15.16 -1.79
C ALA A 70 4.86 15.01 -2.93
N PRO A 71 5.06 15.61 -4.12
CA PRO A 71 4.11 15.44 -5.23
C PRO A 71 3.80 13.99 -5.57
N PRO A 72 4.76 13.04 -5.42
CA PRO A 72 4.46 11.62 -5.62
C PRO A 72 3.62 11.00 -4.49
N PHE A 73 3.65 11.56 -3.27
CA PHE A 73 2.95 11.00 -2.12
C PHE A 73 1.47 11.38 -2.14
N LYS A 74 0.62 10.37 -2.17
CA LYS A 74 -0.84 10.50 -2.08
C LYS A 74 -1.31 9.77 -0.84
N LEU A 75 -1.84 10.49 0.14
CA LEU A 75 -2.29 9.90 1.42
C LEU A 75 -3.28 8.75 1.21
N LEU A 76 -4.24 8.91 0.31
CA LEU A 76 -5.25 7.87 0.03
C LEU A 76 -4.60 6.58 -0.47
N VAL A 77 -3.60 6.70 -1.34
CA VAL A 77 -2.81 5.56 -1.85
C VAL A 77 -1.92 4.97 -0.75
N ALA A 78 -1.32 5.81 0.11
CA ALA A 78 -0.49 5.33 1.21
C ALA A 78 -1.30 4.48 2.20
N VAL A 79 -2.53 4.88 2.50
CA VAL A 79 -3.46 4.09 3.33
C VAL A 79 -3.81 2.77 2.63
N ALA A 80 -4.14 2.81 1.34
CA ALA A 80 -4.44 1.62 0.56
C ALA A 80 -3.27 0.62 0.53
N ARG A 81 -2.04 1.10 0.31
CA ARG A 81 -0.82 0.29 0.34
C ARG A 81 -0.61 -0.37 1.70
N PHE A 82 -0.81 0.37 2.79
CA PHE A 82 -0.72 -0.19 4.14
C PHE A 82 -1.77 -1.30 4.36
N VAL A 83 -3.03 -1.06 3.97
CA VAL A 83 -4.10 -2.06 4.12
C VAL A 83 -3.83 -3.29 3.25
N TRP A 84 -3.36 -3.10 2.02
CA TRP A 84 -2.94 -4.17 1.13
C TRP A 84 -1.77 -4.99 1.73
N MET A 85 -0.75 -4.32 2.28
CA MET A 85 0.34 -4.99 2.99
C MET A 85 -0.18 -5.83 4.15
N MET A 86 -1.07 -5.28 4.97
CA MET A 86 -1.64 -5.99 6.11
C MET A 86 -2.67 -7.07 5.73
N GLY A 87 -3.19 -7.03 4.51
CA GLY A 87 -4.00 -8.10 3.92
C GLY A 87 -3.19 -9.32 3.49
N GLY A 88 -1.88 -9.15 3.27
CA GLY A 88 -0.98 -10.24 2.91
C GLY A 88 -1.18 -10.83 1.50
N SER A 89 -1.98 -10.17 0.66
CA SER A 89 -2.22 -10.61 -0.73
C SER A 89 -1.19 -10.00 -1.68
N ASP A 90 -0.60 -10.79 -2.55
CA ASP A 90 0.30 -10.32 -3.61
C ASP A 90 -0.43 -10.07 -4.94
N ARG A 91 -1.75 -10.16 -4.96
CA ARG A 91 -2.56 -9.97 -6.16
C ARG A 91 -2.47 -8.52 -6.67
N LEU A 92 -2.10 -8.39 -7.93
CA LEU A 92 -2.01 -7.10 -8.60
C LEU A 92 -3.34 -6.33 -8.58
N ALA A 93 -4.46 -7.01 -8.79
CA ALA A 93 -5.79 -6.40 -8.85
C ALA A 93 -6.15 -5.65 -7.55
N ASP A 94 -5.68 -6.11 -6.40
CA ASP A 94 -5.99 -5.50 -5.11
C ASP A 94 -5.39 -4.11 -4.98
N ILE A 95 -4.15 -3.92 -5.38
CA ILE A 95 -3.47 -2.62 -5.31
C ILE A 95 -3.71 -1.77 -6.57
N ALA A 96 -3.86 -2.38 -7.73
CA ALA A 96 -4.10 -1.66 -8.98
C ALA A 96 -5.43 -0.88 -8.96
N PHE A 97 -6.37 -1.28 -8.10
CA PHE A 97 -7.60 -0.52 -7.84
C PHE A 97 -7.29 0.91 -7.35
N TYR A 98 -6.25 1.09 -6.54
CA TYR A 98 -5.84 2.38 -5.98
C TYR A 98 -4.66 3.01 -6.71
N GLU A 99 -3.74 2.20 -7.21
CA GLU A 99 -2.51 2.61 -7.87
C GLU A 99 -2.24 1.75 -9.12
N PRO A 100 -2.89 2.04 -10.27
CA PRO A 100 -2.75 1.23 -11.49
C PRO A 100 -1.31 1.07 -11.98
N LYS A 101 -0.43 2.04 -11.68
CA LYS A 101 0.98 2.01 -12.09
C LYS A 101 1.80 0.86 -11.48
N VAL A 102 1.29 0.16 -10.47
CA VAL A 102 1.94 -1.04 -9.90
C VAL A 102 2.01 -2.17 -10.90
N SER A 103 1.09 -2.21 -11.88
CA SER A 103 1.11 -3.19 -12.97
C SER A 103 2.40 -3.26 -13.77
N ARG A 104 3.21 -2.22 -13.79
CA ARG A 104 4.55 -2.23 -14.44
C ARG A 104 5.55 -3.18 -13.78
N PHE A 105 5.28 -3.66 -12.58
CA PHE A 105 6.17 -4.56 -11.85
C PHE A 105 5.82 -6.04 -12.03
N THR A 106 4.60 -6.36 -12.43
CA THR A 106 4.19 -7.75 -12.60
C THR A 106 4.90 -8.43 -13.78
N ASP A 107 5.23 -9.71 -13.59
CA ASP A 107 5.77 -10.56 -14.66
C ASP A 107 4.68 -11.35 -15.38
N ASP A 108 3.57 -11.65 -14.68
CA ASP A 108 2.47 -12.51 -15.14
C ASP A 108 1.15 -11.77 -15.40
N GLY A 109 1.09 -10.47 -15.04
CA GLY A 109 -0.13 -9.67 -15.12
C GLY A 109 -1.12 -9.93 -13.98
N ILE A 110 -0.79 -10.80 -13.02
CA ILE A 110 -1.68 -11.27 -11.95
C ILE A 110 -1.13 -10.92 -10.59
N SER A 111 0.16 -11.13 -10.35
CA SER A 111 0.79 -11.00 -9.05
C SER A 111 1.96 -10.01 -9.02
N VAL A 112 2.24 -9.48 -7.83
CA VAL A 112 3.38 -8.61 -7.53
C VAL A 112 4.00 -9.02 -6.18
N PRO A 113 4.59 -10.23 -6.11
CA PRO A 113 5.03 -10.84 -4.85
C PRO A 113 6.25 -10.17 -4.22
N GLY A 114 6.98 -9.35 -4.96
CA GLY A 114 8.09 -8.53 -4.45
C GLY A 114 7.65 -7.16 -3.96
N SER A 115 6.59 -6.60 -4.54
CA SER A 115 6.04 -5.30 -4.16
C SER A 115 5.16 -5.38 -2.92
N ASN A 116 4.45 -6.50 -2.68
CA ASN A 116 3.71 -6.72 -1.45
C ASN A 116 4.60 -7.33 -0.37
N TYR A 117 5.04 -6.49 0.56
CA TYR A 117 5.82 -6.99 1.70
C TYR A 117 4.96 -7.80 2.68
N GLY A 118 3.64 -7.60 2.69
CA GLY A 118 2.72 -8.24 3.62
C GLY A 118 2.66 -9.75 3.48
N GLN A 119 2.60 -10.26 2.26
CA GLN A 119 2.65 -11.69 2.00
C GLN A 119 3.92 -12.30 2.62
N ARG A 120 5.06 -11.62 2.47
CA ARG A 120 6.35 -12.05 3.02
C ARG A 120 6.46 -11.89 4.54
N ILE A 121 5.74 -10.93 5.12
CA ILE A 121 5.68 -10.68 6.56
C ILE A 121 4.74 -11.67 7.25
N LEU A 122 3.53 -11.84 6.70
CA LEU A 122 2.42 -12.56 7.34
C LEU A 122 2.36 -14.03 6.93
N HIS A 123 2.74 -14.36 5.68
CA HIS A 123 2.57 -15.68 5.09
C HIS A 123 3.80 -16.11 4.26
N PRO A 124 5.06 -15.98 4.75
CA PRO A 124 6.26 -16.33 3.96
C PRO A 124 6.31 -17.83 3.61
N ARG A 125 5.64 -18.66 4.38
CA ARG A 125 5.41 -20.09 4.17
C ARG A 125 4.29 -20.59 5.09
N PRO A 126 3.68 -21.74 4.80
CA PRO A 126 2.56 -22.27 5.60
C PRO A 126 2.85 -22.29 7.11
N GLY A 127 1.92 -21.77 7.90
CA GLY A 127 1.99 -21.74 9.36
C GLY A 127 2.97 -20.75 9.97
N LEU A 128 3.64 -19.90 9.18
CA LEU A 128 4.56 -18.90 9.68
C LEU A 128 4.01 -17.49 9.50
N ASP A 129 3.84 -16.76 10.61
CA ASP A 129 3.54 -15.32 10.67
C ASP A 129 4.71 -14.64 11.40
N GLN A 130 5.57 -13.94 10.63
CA GLN A 130 6.76 -13.29 11.17
C GLN A 130 6.41 -12.10 12.07
N LEU A 131 5.34 -11.36 11.76
CA LEU A 131 4.91 -10.22 12.58
C LEU A 131 4.47 -10.69 13.97
N LYS A 132 3.62 -11.71 14.03
CA LYS A 132 3.19 -12.33 15.29
C LYS A 132 4.38 -12.91 16.06
N ALA A 133 5.31 -13.57 15.35
CA ALA A 133 6.52 -14.12 15.99
C ALA A 133 7.42 -13.03 16.57
N ALA A 134 7.61 -11.90 15.88
CA ALA A 134 8.39 -10.77 16.37
C ALA A 134 7.74 -10.12 17.62
N ILE A 135 6.40 -9.93 17.59
CA ILE A 135 5.63 -9.42 18.74
C ILE A 135 5.78 -10.36 19.95
N ASN A 136 5.59 -11.67 19.76
CA ASN A 136 5.73 -12.65 20.84
C ASN A 136 7.13 -12.61 21.46
N ARG A 137 8.19 -12.51 20.65
CA ARG A 137 9.56 -12.38 21.18
C ARG A 137 9.78 -11.14 22.01
N LEU A 138 9.17 -10.01 21.66
CA LEU A 138 9.24 -8.77 22.43
C LEU A 138 8.43 -8.87 23.73
N VAL A 139 7.34 -9.62 23.75
CA VAL A 139 6.54 -9.89 24.95
C VAL A 139 7.29 -10.84 25.90
N GLU A 140 7.89 -11.91 25.37
CA GLU A 140 8.66 -12.90 26.14
C GLU A 140 9.95 -12.30 26.73
N ASP A 141 10.68 -11.50 25.94
CA ASP A 141 11.90 -10.82 26.35
C ASP A 141 11.94 -9.39 25.79
N ARG A 142 11.64 -8.42 26.65
CA ARG A 142 11.65 -7.00 26.27
C ARG A 142 13.00 -6.50 25.76
N HIS A 143 14.09 -7.15 26.15
CA HIS A 143 15.44 -6.77 25.76
C HIS A 143 15.98 -7.59 24.58
N THR A 144 15.17 -8.44 23.99
CA THR A 144 15.54 -9.28 22.85
C THR A 144 16.22 -8.49 21.72
N ARG A 145 17.13 -9.15 21.04
CA ARG A 145 17.74 -8.69 19.79
C ARG A 145 17.32 -9.56 18.61
N ARG A 146 16.24 -10.34 18.78
CA ARG A 146 15.79 -11.36 17.82
C ARG A 146 14.41 -11.06 17.23
N ALA A 147 13.84 -9.90 17.52
CA ALA A 147 12.59 -9.45 16.92
C ALA A 147 12.89 -8.86 15.52
N ALA A 148 13.04 -9.74 14.56
CA ALA A 148 13.38 -9.43 13.19
C ALA A 148 12.39 -10.10 12.22
N ILE A 149 12.11 -9.42 11.12
CA ILE A 149 11.28 -9.89 10.00
C ILE A 149 12.13 -9.82 8.74
N SER A 150 12.25 -10.93 8.02
CA SER A 150 12.95 -11.00 6.73
C SER A 150 11.95 -10.84 5.60
N ILE A 151 12.16 -9.85 4.74
CA ILE A 151 11.32 -9.61 3.56
C ILE A 151 12.02 -10.14 2.31
N TYR A 152 13.33 -9.91 2.20
CA TYR A 152 14.14 -10.44 1.11
C TYR A 152 14.52 -11.89 1.40
N HIS A 153 14.19 -12.78 0.48
CA HIS A 153 14.45 -14.20 0.61
C HIS A 153 15.66 -14.62 -0.25
N PRO A 154 16.36 -15.71 0.05
CA PRO A 154 17.50 -16.16 -0.73
C PRO A 154 17.19 -16.38 -2.22
N GLU A 155 15.97 -16.79 -2.53
CA GLU A 155 15.48 -17.04 -3.88
C GLU A 155 15.41 -15.77 -4.73
N ASP A 156 15.23 -14.60 -4.09
CA ASP A 156 15.16 -13.31 -4.80
C ASP A 156 16.50 -12.93 -5.45
N VAL A 157 17.63 -13.48 -4.97
CA VAL A 157 18.96 -13.23 -5.55
C VAL A 157 19.09 -13.81 -6.96
N VAL A 158 18.45 -14.96 -7.20
CA VAL A 158 18.55 -15.68 -8.47
C VAL A 158 17.31 -15.51 -9.36
N ARG A 159 16.24 -14.94 -8.81
CA ARG A 159 14.98 -14.75 -9.50
C ARG A 159 15.14 -13.69 -10.60
N LYS A 160 14.73 -14.04 -11.83
CA LYS A 160 14.57 -13.10 -12.93
C LYS A 160 13.16 -12.57 -12.91
N SER A 161 12.96 -11.39 -12.37
CA SER A 161 11.65 -10.79 -12.19
C SER A 161 11.77 -9.26 -12.23
N ASN A 162 10.74 -8.58 -12.72
CA ASN A 162 10.60 -7.14 -12.60
C ASN A 162 10.25 -6.72 -11.16
N ASP A 163 9.77 -7.66 -10.34
CA ASP A 163 9.27 -7.44 -9.00
C ASP A 163 10.14 -8.10 -7.92
N ILE A 164 11.35 -7.62 -7.75
CA ILE A 164 12.26 -8.02 -6.66
C ILE A 164 12.07 -7.06 -5.47
N PRO A 165 11.81 -7.54 -4.24
CA PRO A 165 11.57 -6.68 -3.09
C PRO A 165 12.73 -5.73 -2.83
N CYS A 166 12.42 -4.46 -2.62
CA CYS A 166 13.41 -3.47 -2.22
C CYS A 166 13.71 -3.51 -0.72
N ALA A 167 12.73 -3.87 0.11
CA ALA A 167 12.94 -4.06 1.54
C ALA A 167 13.69 -5.37 1.81
N PHE A 168 14.72 -5.28 2.63
CA PHE A 168 15.48 -6.45 3.11
C PHE A 168 14.86 -7.01 4.37
N GLY A 169 14.53 -6.16 5.33
CA GLY A 169 13.91 -6.59 6.57
C GLY A 169 13.59 -5.46 7.55
N LEU A 170 12.86 -5.84 8.60
CA LEU A 170 12.42 -4.97 9.68
C LEU A 170 12.93 -5.50 11.00
N PHE A 171 13.34 -4.61 11.90
CA PHE A 171 13.92 -4.96 13.18
C PHE A 171 13.31 -4.11 14.28
N TYR A 172 12.93 -4.73 15.39
CA TYR A 172 12.29 -4.07 16.52
C TYR A 172 13.08 -4.29 17.80
N HIS A 173 13.26 -3.20 18.56
CA HIS A 173 13.96 -3.23 19.84
C HIS A 173 13.21 -2.39 20.87
N ILE A 174 12.97 -2.94 22.06
CA ILE A 174 12.53 -2.14 23.21
C ILE A 174 13.77 -1.76 24.00
N ARG A 175 13.99 -0.45 24.15
CA ARG A 175 15.05 0.10 24.99
C ARG A 175 14.50 1.27 25.79
N ARG A 176 14.80 1.33 27.09
CA ARG A 176 14.25 2.34 28.00
C ARG A 176 12.72 2.39 27.94
N ASP A 177 12.08 1.21 27.86
CA ASP A 177 10.63 1.02 27.75
C ASP A 177 9.96 1.68 26.55
N VAL A 178 10.70 1.94 25.46
CA VAL A 178 10.23 2.53 24.23
C VAL A 178 10.60 1.62 23.05
N LEU A 179 9.69 1.43 22.10
CA LEU A 179 9.96 0.66 20.88
C LEU A 179 10.70 1.49 19.85
N HIS A 180 11.83 0.98 19.38
CA HIS A 180 12.58 1.50 18.26
C HIS A 180 12.48 0.51 17.10
N ALA A 181 12.16 1.03 15.90
CA ALA A 181 12.09 0.24 14.68
C ALA A 181 13.23 0.63 13.73
N THR A 182 13.77 -0.36 13.03
CA THR A 182 14.74 -0.13 11.94
C THR A 182 14.28 -0.87 10.71
N THR A 183 14.26 -0.18 9.57
CA THR A 183 14.01 -0.77 8.25
C THR A 183 15.29 -0.77 7.43
N VAL A 184 15.55 -1.85 6.72
CA VAL A 184 16.70 -1.98 5.83
C VAL A 184 16.20 -2.26 4.41
N MET A 185 16.61 -1.40 3.47
CA MET A 185 16.29 -1.51 2.05
C MET A 185 17.56 -1.82 1.27
N ARG A 186 17.51 -2.79 0.31
CA ARG A 186 18.63 -2.95 -0.64
C ARG A 186 18.74 -1.76 -1.58
N SER A 187 17.60 -1.16 -1.91
CA SER A 187 17.48 -0.01 -2.80
C SER A 187 16.24 0.78 -2.47
N ASN A 188 16.29 2.11 -2.51
CA ASN A 188 15.13 2.95 -2.28
C ASN A 188 15.15 4.20 -3.17
N ASN A 189 14.09 4.39 -3.95
CA ASN A 189 13.88 5.63 -4.66
C ASN A 189 13.46 6.72 -3.69
N ALA A 190 14.36 7.68 -3.44
CA ALA A 190 14.17 8.74 -2.46
C ALA A 190 12.99 9.66 -2.82
N PHE A 191 12.77 9.94 -4.12
CA PHE A 191 11.73 10.88 -4.54
C PHE A 191 10.33 10.26 -4.56
N ILE A 192 10.18 9.04 -5.09
CA ILE A 192 8.86 8.43 -5.32
C ILE A 192 8.44 7.52 -4.15
N LEU A 193 9.34 6.62 -3.70
CA LEU A 193 8.95 5.52 -2.81
C LEU A 193 9.25 5.77 -1.33
N LEU A 194 10.29 6.55 -1.03
CA LEU A 194 10.63 6.84 0.38
C LEU A 194 9.46 7.40 1.19
N PRO A 195 8.63 8.34 0.67
CA PRO A 195 7.48 8.85 1.40
C PRO A 195 6.49 7.75 1.82
N TYR A 196 6.22 6.80 0.93
CA TYR A 196 5.35 5.66 1.21
C TYR A 196 5.98 4.70 2.22
N ASN A 197 7.28 4.41 2.09
CA ASN A 197 7.97 3.54 3.03
C ASN A 197 8.04 4.14 4.44
N LEU A 198 8.28 5.45 4.57
CA LEU A 198 8.22 6.14 5.86
C LEU A 198 6.83 6.04 6.49
N PHE A 199 5.76 6.21 5.71
CA PHE A 199 4.38 6.07 6.16
C PHE A 199 4.07 4.62 6.60
N GLU A 200 4.28 3.65 5.72
CA GLU A 200 3.92 2.25 5.93
C GLU A 200 4.67 1.64 7.13
N PHE A 201 5.99 1.83 7.19
CA PHE A 201 6.81 1.23 8.23
C PHE A 201 6.66 1.93 9.58
N SER A 202 6.40 3.24 9.61
CA SER A 202 6.11 3.94 10.87
C SER A 202 4.75 3.53 11.44
N LEU A 203 3.75 3.32 10.57
CA LEU A 203 2.44 2.84 11.00
C LEU A 203 2.53 1.39 11.51
N LEU A 204 3.29 0.52 10.82
CA LEU A 204 3.54 -0.84 11.28
C LEU A 204 4.32 -0.87 12.61
N ALA A 205 5.30 0.03 12.78
CA ALA A 205 6.03 0.16 14.04
C ALA A 205 5.12 0.59 15.20
N GLU A 206 4.14 1.48 14.94
CA GLU A 206 3.12 1.86 15.93
C GLU A 206 2.21 0.68 16.28
N VAL A 207 1.81 -0.14 15.30
CA VAL A 207 1.08 -1.40 15.55
C VAL A 207 1.86 -2.29 16.50
N VAL A 208 3.14 -2.54 16.22
CA VAL A 208 3.98 -3.39 17.07
C VAL A 208 4.13 -2.78 18.47
N ALA A 209 4.38 -1.47 18.59
CA ALA A 209 4.51 -0.78 19.88
C ALA A 209 3.24 -0.92 20.73
N THR A 210 2.07 -0.73 20.09
CA THR A 210 0.76 -0.83 20.75
C THR A 210 0.47 -2.27 21.18
N GLU A 211 0.78 -3.27 20.35
CA GLU A 211 0.61 -4.69 20.67
C GLU A 211 1.47 -5.13 21.87
N VAL A 212 2.71 -4.64 21.96
CA VAL A 212 3.59 -4.95 23.09
C VAL A 212 3.42 -3.98 24.28
N LYS A 213 2.48 -3.04 24.18
CA LYS A 213 2.09 -2.08 25.22
C LYS A 213 3.27 -1.23 25.71
N VAL A 214 4.00 -0.63 24.77
CA VAL A 214 5.04 0.37 25.04
C VAL A 214 4.88 1.57 24.12
N PRO A 215 5.36 2.76 24.50
CA PRO A 215 5.39 3.91 23.61
C PRO A 215 6.20 3.64 22.33
N LEU A 216 5.76 4.23 21.21
CA LEU A 216 6.55 4.27 20.00
C LEU A 216 7.69 5.29 20.15
N GLY A 217 8.92 4.86 19.91
CA GLY A 217 10.14 5.68 19.96
C GLY A 217 10.53 6.22 18.58
N SER A 218 11.67 5.77 18.06
CA SER A 218 12.19 6.23 16.76
C SER A 218 12.00 5.19 15.65
N LEU A 219 11.93 5.68 14.40
CA LEU A 219 12.13 4.86 13.22
C LEU A 219 13.44 5.24 12.53
N THR A 220 14.30 4.25 12.28
CA THR A 220 15.51 4.40 11.48
C THR A 220 15.31 3.68 10.16
N HIS A 221 15.53 4.39 9.05
CA HIS A 221 15.38 3.87 7.69
C HIS A 221 16.73 3.89 6.97
N THR A 222 17.26 2.72 6.67
CA THR A 222 18.55 2.55 5.99
C THR A 222 18.33 2.02 4.58
N ALA A 223 18.89 2.68 3.58
CA ALA A 223 18.95 2.17 2.21
C ALA A 223 20.39 1.97 1.79
N LEU A 224 20.72 0.76 1.34
CA LEU A 224 22.07 0.45 0.84
C LEU A 224 22.35 1.20 -0.45
N SER A 225 21.32 1.45 -1.28
CA SER A 225 21.32 2.36 -2.43
C SER A 225 20.13 3.31 -2.28
N MET A 226 20.38 4.54 -1.85
CA MET A 226 19.37 5.61 -1.81
C MET A 226 19.55 6.48 -3.05
N HIS A 227 18.54 6.53 -3.93
CA HIS A 227 18.74 7.14 -5.25
C HIS A 227 17.55 8.00 -5.70
N ILE A 228 17.83 8.92 -6.65
CA ILE A 228 16.83 9.70 -7.39
C ILE A 228 17.10 9.51 -8.88
N TYR A 229 16.11 9.14 -9.67
CA TYR A 229 16.23 9.09 -11.13
C TYR A 229 16.49 10.49 -11.70
N GLU A 230 17.30 10.58 -12.75
CA GLU A 230 17.68 11.85 -13.38
C GLU A 230 16.47 12.68 -13.80
N GLU A 231 15.43 12.03 -14.32
CA GLU A 231 14.15 12.65 -14.71
C GLU A 231 13.40 13.32 -13.54
N HIS A 232 13.74 12.99 -12.29
CA HIS A 232 13.09 13.53 -11.10
C HIS A 232 13.95 14.57 -10.34
N LEU A 233 15.19 14.82 -10.76
CA LEU A 233 16.11 15.71 -10.02
C LEU A 233 15.56 17.13 -9.86
N ASP A 234 14.99 17.71 -10.92
CA ASP A 234 14.43 19.06 -10.86
C ASP A 234 13.16 19.16 -9.99
N ALA A 235 12.33 18.12 -10.02
CA ALA A 235 11.17 18.03 -9.14
C ALA A 235 11.59 17.89 -7.67
N ALA A 236 12.62 17.08 -7.39
CA ALA A 236 13.19 16.92 -6.06
C ALA A 236 13.79 18.24 -5.53
N ARG A 237 14.52 19.02 -6.36
CA ARG A 237 15.00 20.36 -5.99
C ARG A 237 13.88 21.29 -5.59
N LYS A 238 12.77 21.32 -6.37
CA LYS A 238 11.60 22.15 -6.07
C LYS A 238 10.96 21.77 -4.72
N VAL A 239 10.92 20.48 -4.38
CA VAL A 239 10.43 20.01 -3.07
C VAL A 239 11.31 20.54 -1.94
N VAL A 240 12.63 20.39 -2.05
CA VAL A 240 13.60 20.87 -1.04
C VAL A 240 13.47 22.39 -0.86
N GLU A 241 13.51 23.16 -1.95
CA GLU A 241 13.36 24.62 -1.90
C GLU A 241 12.02 25.05 -1.30
N GLY A 242 10.94 24.37 -1.67
CA GLY A 242 9.60 24.65 -1.17
C GLY A 242 9.48 24.39 0.34
N TYR A 243 10.13 23.36 0.87
CA TYR A 243 10.17 23.07 2.30
C TYR A 243 10.83 24.19 3.09
N PHE A 244 12.01 24.61 2.69
CA PHE A 244 12.75 25.67 3.40
C PHE A 244 12.01 27.03 3.36
N LYS A 245 11.31 27.34 2.27
CA LYS A 245 10.49 28.56 2.18
C LYS A 245 9.30 28.54 3.16
N ARG A 246 8.76 27.38 3.48
CA ARG A 246 7.55 27.20 4.33
C ARG A 246 7.85 26.86 5.78
N ARG A 247 9.05 26.41 6.11
CA ARG A 247 9.42 25.91 7.45
C ARG A 247 9.04 26.87 8.60
N ALA A 248 9.06 28.16 8.35
CA ALA A 248 8.73 29.18 9.35
C ALA A 248 7.23 29.22 9.74
N GLY A 249 6.34 28.61 8.94
CA GLY A 249 4.88 28.64 9.14
C GLY A 249 4.22 27.27 9.29
N LEU A 250 4.97 26.16 9.20
CA LEU A 250 4.39 24.82 9.29
C LEU A 250 3.95 24.53 10.74
N ARG A 251 2.64 24.50 10.97
CA ARG A 251 2.07 23.90 12.17
C ARG A 251 2.27 22.39 12.11
N ARG A 252 2.87 21.82 13.14
CA ARG A 252 2.87 20.36 13.33
C ARG A 252 1.43 19.91 13.53
N VAL A 253 0.96 19.01 12.69
CA VAL A 253 -0.34 18.36 12.84
C VAL A 253 -0.08 16.95 13.30
N SER A 254 -0.36 16.65 14.57
CA SER A 254 -0.27 15.31 15.11
C SER A 254 -1.48 14.50 14.72
N ILE A 255 -1.24 13.31 14.16
CA ILE A 255 -2.27 12.29 14.01
C ILE A 255 -2.59 11.74 15.41
N PRO A 256 -3.86 11.41 15.72
CA PRO A 256 -4.23 10.75 16.95
C PRO A 256 -3.37 9.51 17.21
N GLU A 257 -3.10 9.23 18.47
CA GLU A 257 -2.41 8.02 18.87
C GLU A 257 -3.28 6.78 18.63
N MET A 258 -2.64 5.71 18.15
CA MET A 258 -3.33 4.44 17.94
C MET A 258 -3.79 3.86 19.28
N PRO A 259 -5.09 3.61 19.49
CA PRO A 259 -5.58 3.04 20.72
C PRO A 259 -5.18 1.56 20.88
N ALA A 260 -4.84 1.18 22.10
CA ALA A 260 -4.49 -0.21 22.42
C ALA A 260 -5.71 -1.15 22.46
N GLU A 261 -6.88 -0.58 22.73
CA GLU A 261 -8.13 -1.35 22.79
C GLU A 261 -9.22 -0.72 21.88
N PRO A 262 -9.92 -1.51 21.09
CA PRO A 262 -9.66 -2.94 20.85
C PRO A 262 -8.32 -3.17 20.13
N ASN A 263 -7.76 -4.39 20.28
CA ASN A 263 -6.47 -4.79 19.76
C ASN A 263 -6.22 -4.35 18.30
N PRO A 264 -5.09 -3.69 17.98
CA PRO A 264 -4.81 -3.16 16.64
C PRO A 264 -4.85 -4.19 15.53
N LEU A 265 -4.29 -5.39 15.72
CA LEU A 265 -4.32 -6.44 14.69
C LEU A 265 -5.74 -6.95 14.41
N GLN A 266 -6.64 -6.93 15.41
CA GLN A 266 -8.06 -7.25 15.17
C GLN A 266 -8.73 -6.15 14.35
N GLN A 267 -8.43 -4.87 14.64
CA GLN A 267 -8.97 -3.75 13.91
C GLN A 267 -8.47 -3.73 12.46
N ILE A 268 -7.20 -4.04 12.25
CA ILE A 268 -6.62 -4.16 10.90
C ILE A 268 -7.32 -5.26 10.10
N ARG A 269 -7.55 -6.45 10.69
CA ARG A 269 -8.29 -7.52 9.99
C ARG A 269 -9.68 -7.09 9.57
N LYS A 270 -10.41 -6.37 10.44
CA LYS A 270 -11.71 -5.81 10.07
C LYS A 270 -11.57 -4.77 8.95
N LEU A 271 -10.59 -3.88 9.03
CA LEU A 271 -10.33 -2.87 8.00
C LEU A 271 -10.02 -3.51 6.65
N VAL A 272 -9.21 -4.57 6.62
CA VAL A 272 -8.90 -5.34 5.40
C VAL A 272 -10.17 -5.94 4.78
N ILE A 273 -11.07 -6.50 5.61
CA ILE A 273 -12.34 -7.06 5.13
C ILE A 273 -13.23 -5.96 4.54
N ILE A 274 -13.44 -4.87 5.28
CA ILE A 274 -14.30 -3.76 4.84
C ILE A 274 -13.71 -3.08 3.59
N GLU A 275 -12.39 -2.97 3.50
CA GLU A 275 -11.70 -2.45 2.32
C GLU A 275 -11.92 -3.36 1.12
N SER A 276 -11.80 -4.67 1.31
CA SER A 276 -12.08 -5.65 0.26
C SER A 276 -13.52 -5.50 -0.24
N ASP A 277 -14.50 -5.39 0.67
CA ASP A 277 -15.89 -5.16 0.30
C ASP A 277 -16.08 -3.84 -0.47
N LEU A 278 -15.39 -2.76 -0.03
CA LEU A 278 -15.38 -1.48 -0.74
C LEU A 278 -14.87 -1.63 -2.17
N ARG A 279 -13.75 -2.30 -2.38
CA ARG A 279 -13.16 -2.54 -3.71
C ARG A 279 -14.13 -3.28 -4.64
N TYR A 280 -14.73 -4.34 -4.14
CA TYR A 280 -15.58 -5.22 -4.93
C TYR A 280 -16.99 -4.67 -5.19
N GLU A 281 -17.55 -3.94 -4.24
CA GLU A 281 -18.95 -3.50 -4.28
C GLU A 281 -19.10 -2.01 -4.69
N SER A 282 -17.99 -1.29 -4.86
CA SER A 282 -17.99 0.17 -5.07
C SER A 282 -18.79 0.63 -6.30
N GLN A 283 -19.03 -0.24 -7.28
CA GLN A 283 -19.90 0.08 -8.42
C GLN A 283 -21.35 0.38 -8.01
N GLY A 284 -21.81 -0.13 -6.86
CA GLY A 284 -23.11 0.16 -6.29
C GLY A 284 -23.15 1.41 -5.40
N LEU A 285 -22.00 2.07 -5.19
CA LEU A 285 -21.91 3.26 -4.35
C LEU A 285 -22.44 4.48 -5.11
N THR A 286 -23.32 5.24 -4.46
CA THR A 286 -23.94 6.47 -4.99
C THR A 286 -24.02 7.53 -3.89
N GLY A 287 -24.27 8.80 -4.23
CA GLY A 287 -24.49 9.84 -3.23
C GLY A 287 -25.71 9.55 -2.33
N SER A 288 -26.74 8.88 -2.87
CA SER A 288 -27.95 8.57 -2.10
C SER A 288 -27.79 7.45 -1.08
N ASN A 289 -26.79 6.56 -1.24
CA ASN A 289 -26.50 5.49 -0.29
C ASN A 289 -25.16 5.66 0.46
N ILE A 290 -24.52 6.82 0.36
CA ILE A 290 -23.22 7.09 1.00
C ILE A 290 -23.23 6.88 2.51
N GLU A 291 -24.34 7.19 3.18
CA GLU A 291 -24.49 7.01 4.63
C GLU A 291 -24.42 5.53 5.03
N GLU A 292 -24.93 4.62 4.20
CA GLU A 292 -24.77 3.18 4.41
C GLU A 292 -23.29 2.79 4.35
N TRP A 293 -22.54 3.29 3.36
CA TRP A 293 -21.10 3.04 3.24
C TRP A 293 -20.31 3.63 4.41
N ILE A 294 -20.63 4.85 4.83
CA ILE A 294 -20.04 5.47 6.02
C ILE A 294 -20.29 4.60 7.25
N SER A 295 -21.53 4.08 7.40
CA SER A 295 -21.93 3.26 8.55
C SER A 295 -21.18 1.93 8.67
N ARG A 296 -20.68 1.35 7.56
CA ARG A 296 -19.80 0.17 7.58
C ARG A 296 -18.55 0.39 8.44
N GLY A 297 -18.05 1.63 8.47
CA GLY A 297 -16.96 2.03 9.35
C GLY A 297 -17.26 1.93 10.85
N ASN A 298 -18.53 1.81 11.27
CA ASN A 298 -18.90 1.71 12.67
C ASN A 298 -18.42 0.42 13.35
N GLU A 299 -18.04 -0.60 12.59
CA GLU A 299 -17.39 -1.81 13.09
C GLU A 299 -15.94 -1.57 13.56
N LEU A 300 -15.39 -0.44 13.16
CA LEU A 300 -14.02 -0.03 13.49
C LEU A 300 -14.02 0.98 14.65
N ASN A 301 -12.96 0.93 15.45
CA ASN A 301 -12.63 1.99 16.38
C ASN A 301 -12.42 3.32 15.64
N PRO A 302 -12.65 4.49 16.25
CA PRO A 302 -12.55 5.79 15.58
C PRO A 302 -11.25 6.03 14.82
N TYR A 303 -10.10 5.60 15.34
CA TYR A 303 -8.80 5.72 14.65
C TYR A 303 -8.79 4.97 13.31
N TRP A 304 -9.16 3.69 13.31
CA TRP A 304 -9.16 2.83 12.12
C TRP A 304 -10.28 3.20 11.14
N ARG A 305 -11.38 3.73 11.67
CA ARG A 305 -12.49 4.27 10.89
C ARG A 305 -12.05 5.43 10.00
N GLN A 306 -11.15 6.29 10.46
CA GLN A 306 -10.60 7.37 9.63
C GLN A 306 -9.83 6.82 8.42
N LEU A 307 -9.06 5.74 8.58
CA LEU A 307 -8.38 5.10 7.44
C LEU A 307 -9.40 4.54 6.43
N TYR A 308 -10.47 3.93 6.90
CA TYR A 308 -11.56 3.49 6.02
C TYR A 308 -12.22 4.66 5.27
N TYR A 309 -12.48 5.77 5.94
CA TYR A 309 -13.07 6.95 5.28
C TYR A 309 -12.15 7.56 4.22
N LEU A 310 -10.84 7.48 4.40
CA LEU A 310 -9.87 7.90 3.38
C LEU A 310 -9.92 6.97 2.16
N LEU A 311 -10.09 5.66 2.33
CA LEU A 311 -10.28 4.72 1.23
C LEU A 311 -11.61 4.97 0.51
N LEU A 312 -12.68 5.20 1.24
CA LEU A 312 -13.98 5.54 0.68
C LEU A 312 -13.92 6.88 -0.09
N LEU A 313 -13.20 7.87 0.43
CA LEU A 313 -12.94 9.13 -0.27
C LEU A 313 -12.18 8.91 -1.59
N HIS A 314 -11.20 7.99 -1.62
CA HIS A 314 -10.52 7.63 -2.87
C HIS A 314 -11.51 7.16 -3.92
N VAL A 315 -12.42 6.26 -3.54
CA VAL A 315 -13.44 5.73 -4.47
C VAL A 315 -14.33 6.86 -5.00
N VAL A 316 -14.84 7.71 -4.13
CA VAL A 316 -15.75 8.81 -4.51
C VAL A 316 -15.04 9.86 -5.37
N ALA A 317 -13.79 10.22 -5.03
CA ALA A 317 -13.05 11.28 -5.72
C ALA A 317 -12.35 10.82 -7.01
N GLN A 318 -12.01 9.52 -7.13
CA GLN A 318 -11.11 9.02 -8.18
C GLN A 318 -11.76 8.02 -9.14
N LYS A 319 -12.95 7.48 -8.83
CA LYS A 319 -13.56 6.44 -9.67
C LYS A 319 -14.55 6.99 -10.68
N SER A 320 -14.38 6.58 -11.92
CA SER A 320 -15.10 7.09 -13.09
C SER A 320 -16.60 6.87 -13.05
N HIS A 321 -17.11 5.88 -12.31
CA HIS A 321 -18.56 5.66 -12.24
C HIS A 321 -19.31 6.83 -11.57
N PHE A 322 -18.67 7.54 -10.60
CA PHE A 322 -19.22 8.78 -10.08
C PHE A 322 -19.19 9.91 -11.11
N LEU A 323 -18.12 9.96 -11.89
CA LEU A 323 -17.94 11.00 -12.92
C LEU A 323 -18.97 10.86 -14.05
N ARG A 324 -19.41 9.62 -14.37
CA ARG A 324 -20.41 9.35 -15.42
C ARG A 324 -21.86 9.56 -14.98
N SER A 325 -22.13 9.36 -13.67
CA SER A 325 -23.51 9.19 -13.24
C SER A 325 -24.22 10.47 -12.83
N ASN A 326 -23.60 11.44 -12.26
CA ASN A 326 -24.20 12.72 -11.89
C ASN A 326 -23.29 13.47 -10.88
N LEU A 327 -22.82 14.65 -11.26
CA LEU A 327 -22.06 15.54 -10.36
C LEU A 327 -22.74 15.76 -9.01
N LYS A 328 -24.07 15.85 -9.00
CA LYS A 328 -24.84 16.01 -7.77
C LYS A 328 -24.70 14.82 -6.82
N GLN A 329 -24.61 13.60 -7.33
CA GLN A 329 -24.40 12.39 -6.52
C GLN A 329 -22.98 12.37 -5.94
N GLN A 330 -21.98 12.78 -6.74
CA GLN A 330 -20.62 12.93 -6.25
C GLN A 330 -20.51 14.00 -5.17
N GLU A 331 -21.10 15.18 -5.39
CA GLU A 331 -21.16 16.28 -4.42
C GLU A 331 -21.75 15.81 -3.08
N MET A 332 -22.91 15.15 -3.11
CA MET A 332 -23.54 14.61 -1.90
C MET A 332 -22.61 13.64 -1.14
N ALA A 333 -21.91 12.76 -1.86
CA ALA A 333 -20.99 11.81 -1.24
C ALA A 333 -19.74 12.48 -0.67
N LEU A 334 -19.19 13.48 -1.37
CA LEU A 334 -18.04 14.25 -0.91
C LEU A 334 -18.37 15.09 0.32
N ASP A 335 -19.55 15.74 0.37
CA ASP A 335 -20.03 16.50 1.52
C ASP A 335 -20.20 15.63 2.75
N ALA A 336 -20.81 14.44 2.59
CA ALA A 336 -20.96 13.49 3.68
C ALA A 336 -19.59 13.05 4.23
N LEU A 337 -18.64 12.71 3.36
CA LEU A 337 -17.29 12.33 3.76
C LEU A 337 -16.53 13.49 4.40
N ASN A 338 -16.70 14.70 3.88
CA ASN A 338 -16.12 15.91 4.49
C ASN A 338 -16.62 16.12 5.92
N SER A 339 -17.85 15.71 6.23
CA SER A 339 -18.39 15.85 7.59
C SER A 339 -17.78 14.87 8.60
N VAL A 340 -17.35 13.68 8.17
CA VAL A 340 -16.90 12.59 9.06
C VAL A 340 -15.37 12.38 9.10
N ILE A 341 -14.64 12.87 8.09
CA ILE A 341 -13.16 12.86 8.11
C ILE A 341 -12.67 13.96 9.05
N GLU A 342 -11.79 13.59 10.00
CA GLU A 342 -11.27 14.51 11.00
C GLU A 342 -10.21 15.46 10.45
N GLN A 343 -10.13 16.67 11.04
CA GLN A 343 -9.25 17.75 10.60
C GLN A 343 -7.76 17.36 10.47
N PRO A 344 -7.15 16.56 11.36
CA PRO A 344 -5.75 16.14 11.18
C PRO A 344 -5.48 15.47 9.84
N TRP A 345 -6.39 14.61 9.38
CA TRP A 345 -6.27 13.91 8.10
C TRP A 345 -6.55 14.84 6.91
N LYS A 346 -7.56 15.71 7.02
CA LYS A 346 -7.90 16.68 5.97
C LYS A 346 -6.73 17.58 5.59
N THR A 347 -5.87 17.93 6.55
CA THR A 347 -4.73 18.81 6.32
C THR A 347 -3.75 18.27 5.27
N PHE A 348 -3.73 16.95 5.05
CA PHE A 348 -2.81 16.28 4.11
C PHE A 348 -3.50 15.81 2.82
N LEU A 349 -4.78 16.12 2.68
CA LEU A 349 -5.50 15.82 1.45
C LEU A 349 -5.22 16.92 0.39
N PRO A 350 -5.29 16.57 -0.90
CA PRO A 350 -5.19 17.55 -1.97
C PRO A 350 -6.23 18.66 -1.82
N GLN A 351 -5.83 19.88 -2.16
CA GLN A 351 -6.77 21.01 -2.20
C GLN A 351 -7.87 20.70 -3.23
N GLY A 352 -9.12 20.99 -2.88
CA GLY A 352 -10.26 20.75 -3.76
C GLY A 352 -10.74 19.31 -3.84
N ILE A 353 -10.18 18.36 -3.04
CA ILE A 353 -10.56 16.93 -3.11
C ILE A 353 -12.04 16.68 -2.78
N PHE A 354 -12.68 17.61 -2.07
CA PHE A 354 -14.11 17.56 -1.76
C PHE A 354 -14.98 18.35 -2.76
N GLU A 355 -14.37 18.83 -3.85
CA GLU A 355 -15.07 19.48 -4.95
C GLU A 355 -15.32 18.46 -6.07
N PRO A 356 -16.54 18.37 -6.64
CA PRO A 356 -16.81 17.48 -7.75
C PRO A 356 -16.01 17.94 -8.98
N THR A 357 -15.21 17.05 -9.56
CA THR A 357 -14.23 17.44 -10.57
C THR A 357 -14.81 17.56 -11.97
N GLY A 358 -15.91 16.90 -12.27
CA GLY A 358 -16.51 16.96 -13.62
C GLY A 358 -15.61 16.48 -14.78
N GLU A 359 -14.33 16.28 -14.52
CA GLU A 359 -13.37 15.79 -15.52
C GLU A 359 -13.44 14.26 -15.63
N GLU A 360 -13.64 13.76 -16.83
CA GLU A 360 -13.44 12.34 -17.15
C GLU A 360 -11.95 12.01 -17.01
N ILE A 361 -11.56 11.48 -15.86
CA ILE A 361 -10.31 10.73 -15.80
C ILE A 361 -10.58 9.44 -16.53
N SER A 362 -10.05 9.30 -17.75
CA SER A 362 -10.28 8.11 -18.53
C SER A 362 -9.62 6.92 -17.81
N GLU A 363 -10.42 6.03 -17.22
CA GLU A 363 -9.96 4.72 -16.74
C GLU A 363 -9.24 3.98 -17.85
N VAL A 364 -9.64 4.24 -19.11
CA VAL A 364 -9.07 3.70 -20.33
C VAL A 364 -7.60 4.11 -20.51
N GLU A 365 -7.19 5.33 -20.12
CA GLU A 365 -5.79 5.73 -20.22
C GLU A 365 -4.91 5.05 -19.16
N GLY A 366 -5.44 4.77 -17.98
CA GLY A 366 -4.73 3.99 -16.95
C GLY A 366 -4.62 2.50 -17.32
N LEU A 367 -5.65 1.94 -17.95
CA LEU A 367 -5.71 0.52 -18.34
C LEU A 367 -5.13 0.30 -19.75
N ALA A 368 -5.30 1.24 -20.69
CA ALA A 368 -4.72 1.15 -22.05
C ALA A 368 -3.19 1.36 -22.07
N ALA A 369 -2.62 1.97 -21.03
CA ALA A 369 -1.16 2.03 -20.85
C ALA A 369 -0.54 0.72 -20.34
N LEU A 370 -1.37 -0.31 -20.08
CA LEU A 370 -0.92 -1.63 -19.68
C LEU A 370 -0.66 -2.45 -20.94
N GLU A 371 0.56 -2.45 -21.47
CA GLU A 371 1.06 -3.52 -22.33
C GLU A 371 1.18 -4.78 -21.47
N LEU A 372 0.08 -5.50 -21.30
CA LEU A 372 0.05 -6.75 -20.55
C LEU A 372 0.51 -7.91 -21.44
N PRO A 373 1.30 -8.85 -20.91
CA PRO A 373 1.63 -10.06 -21.65
C PRO A 373 0.35 -10.86 -22.01
N PRO A 374 0.38 -11.67 -23.09
CA PRO A 374 -0.78 -12.46 -23.49
C PRO A 374 -1.15 -13.48 -22.40
N GLY A 375 -2.38 -13.40 -21.92
CA GLY A 375 -2.92 -14.24 -20.83
C GLY A 375 -4.06 -13.54 -20.10
N VAL A 376 -4.61 -14.17 -19.06
CA VAL A 376 -5.60 -13.52 -18.16
C VAL A 376 -4.87 -12.46 -17.36
N GLY A 377 -4.72 -11.28 -17.92
CA GLY A 377 -4.01 -10.18 -17.27
C GLY A 377 -4.87 -9.45 -16.23
N ALA A 378 -4.19 -8.65 -15.38
CA ALA A 378 -4.83 -7.81 -14.39
C ALA A 378 -5.99 -6.95 -14.95
N ALA A 379 -5.90 -6.52 -16.21
CA ALA A 379 -6.97 -5.78 -16.88
C ALA A 379 -8.27 -6.58 -16.97
N LYS A 380 -8.21 -7.87 -17.28
CA LYS A 380 -9.39 -8.76 -17.34
C LYS A 380 -9.99 -8.98 -15.96
N ILE A 381 -9.15 -9.21 -14.96
CA ILE A 381 -9.58 -9.38 -13.56
C ILE A 381 -10.22 -8.09 -13.06
N ILE A 382 -9.61 -6.93 -13.30
CA ILE A 382 -10.16 -5.62 -12.93
C ILE A 382 -11.50 -5.38 -13.66
N GLN A 383 -11.57 -5.73 -14.94
CA GLN A 383 -12.82 -5.66 -15.71
C GLN A 383 -13.88 -6.61 -15.15
N PHE A 384 -13.50 -7.84 -14.78
CA PHE A 384 -14.39 -8.81 -14.13
C PHE A 384 -14.91 -8.29 -12.78
N HIS A 385 -14.06 -7.65 -11.96
CA HIS A 385 -14.47 -7.05 -10.69
C HIS A 385 -15.59 -6.01 -10.83
N SER A 386 -15.70 -5.37 -11.98
CA SER A 386 -16.76 -4.40 -12.27
C SER A 386 -18.07 -5.05 -12.74
N THR A 387 -18.11 -6.37 -12.90
CA THR A 387 -19.25 -7.10 -13.45
C THR A 387 -20.22 -7.61 -12.38
N ARG A 388 -21.47 -7.88 -12.81
CA ARG A 388 -22.44 -8.60 -12.01
C ARG A 388 -21.99 -10.02 -11.70
N GLY A 389 -21.23 -10.67 -12.61
CA GLY A 389 -20.66 -12.00 -12.43
C GLY A 389 -19.74 -12.10 -11.23
N HIS A 390 -18.86 -11.12 -11.03
CA HIS A 390 -17.98 -11.10 -9.85
C HIS A 390 -18.77 -10.99 -8.53
N ARG A 391 -19.85 -10.23 -8.52
CA ARG A 391 -20.73 -10.13 -7.36
C ARG A 391 -21.40 -11.46 -7.06
N GLN A 392 -21.88 -12.16 -8.10
CA GLN A 392 -22.44 -13.51 -7.98
C GLN A 392 -21.40 -14.51 -7.46
N LEU A 393 -20.17 -14.46 -7.95
CA LEU A 393 -19.07 -15.31 -7.44
C LEU A 393 -18.91 -15.17 -5.93
N ARG A 394 -18.84 -13.93 -5.43
CA ARG A 394 -18.70 -13.68 -3.98
C ARG A 394 -19.89 -14.18 -3.17
N GLU A 395 -21.11 -13.98 -3.67
CA GLU A 395 -22.32 -14.47 -3.01
C GLU A 395 -22.32 -15.99 -2.93
N GLN A 396 -21.98 -16.67 -4.01
CA GLN A 396 -21.92 -18.13 -4.07
C GLN A 396 -20.79 -18.70 -3.20
N VAL A 397 -19.63 -18.05 -3.13
CA VAL A 397 -18.55 -18.46 -2.23
C VAL A 397 -18.97 -18.29 -0.76
N LYS A 398 -19.57 -17.16 -0.38
CA LYS A 398 -20.10 -16.97 0.98
C LYS A 398 -21.17 -18.01 1.34
N GLU A 399 -21.99 -18.40 0.37
CA GLU A 399 -23.01 -19.44 0.56
C GLU A 399 -22.38 -20.81 0.74
N TYR A 400 -21.36 -21.15 -0.06
CA TYR A 400 -20.57 -22.36 0.08
C TYR A 400 -19.93 -22.45 1.48
N GLU A 401 -19.23 -21.40 1.93
CA GLU A 401 -18.59 -21.34 3.25
C GLU A 401 -19.60 -21.55 4.40
N ARG A 402 -20.79 -20.95 4.26
CA ARG A 402 -21.85 -21.08 5.27
C ARG A 402 -22.42 -22.49 5.37
N GLU A 403 -22.53 -23.20 4.24
CA GLU A 403 -23.16 -24.53 4.19
C GLU A 403 -22.14 -25.66 4.43
N SER A 404 -20.93 -25.53 3.89
CA SER A 404 -19.90 -26.57 4.06
C SER A 404 -19.14 -26.44 5.38
N GLY A 405 -19.07 -25.24 5.96
CA GLY A 405 -18.20 -24.94 7.09
C GLY A 405 -16.73 -24.74 6.69
N ASP A 406 -16.36 -24.98 5.42
CA ASP A 406 -15.03 -24.78 4.89
C ASP A 406 -14.86 -23.33 4.44
N ARG A 407 -13.71 -22.72 4.77
CA ARG A 407 -13.35 -21.39 4.28
C ARG A 407 -12.57 -21.49 2.97
N VAL A 408 -12.89 -20.60 2.05
CA VAL A 408 -12.11 -20.36 0.82
C VAL A 408 -10.99 -19.39 1.15
N SER A 409 -9.75 -19.80 0.95
CA SER A 409 -8.58 -18.96 1.15
C SER A 409 -8.54 -17.82 0.13
N HIS A 410 -7.73 -16.78 0.38
CA HIS A 410 -7.53 -15.70 -0.60
C HIS A 410 -6.92 -16.20 -1.90
N GLU A 411 -6.05 -17.20 -1.83
CA GLU A 411 -5.41 -17.83 -2.97
C GLU A 411 -6.43 -18.59 -3.82
N GLU A 412 -7.23 -19.46 -3.20
CA GLU A 412 -8.31 -20.20 -3.86
C GLU A 412 -9.37 -19.25 -4.47
N PHE A 413 -9.71 -18.17 -3.78
CA PHE A 413 -10.62 -17.16 -4.34
C PHE A 413 -10.01 -16.44 -5.54
N GLY A 414 -8.71 -16.17 -5.51
CA GLY A 414 -7.95 -15.61 -6.65
C GLY A 414 -7.99 -16.49 -7.88
N GLU A 415 -7.80 -17.79 -7.73
CA GLU A 415 -7.90 -18.76 -8.82
C GLU A 415 -9.34 -18.83 -9.39
N LEU A 416 -10.36 -18.77 -8.54
CA LEU A 416 -11.74 -18.67 -9.00
C LEU A 416 -11.98 -17.39 -9.84
N GLU A 417 -11.42 -16.25 -9.42
CA GLU A 417 -11.55 -15.01 -10.20
C GLU A 417 -10.85 -15.11 -11.56
N ILE A 418 -9.67 -15.72 -11.62
CA ILE A 418 -8.95 -15.96 -12.87
C ILE A 418 -9.79 -16.84 -13.79
N TYR A 419 -10.30 -17.95 -13.27
CA TYR A 419 -11.15 -18.89 -14.01
C TYR A 419 -12.38 -18.21 -14.63
N TYR A 420 -13.09 -17.38 -13.86
CA TYR A 420 -14.26 -16.68 -14.37
C TYR A 420 -13.93 -15.48 -15.24
N ALA A 421 -12.84 -14.75 -14.96
CA ALA A 421 -12.39 -13.64 -15.79
C ALA A 421 -12.01 -14.09 -17.20
N ASP A 422 -11.42 -15.28 -17.35
CA ASP A 422 -11.04 -15.84 -18.65
C ASP A 422 -12.25 -16.23 -19.52
N ARG A 423 -13.35 -16.61 -18.88
CA ARG A 423 -14.59 -17.00 -19.58
C ARG A 423 -15.39 -15.81 -20.14
N ILE A 424 -15.10 -14.58 -19.72
CA ILE A 424 -15.81 -13.39 -20.21
C ILE A 424 -15.37 -13.01 -21.63
N GLU A 425 -14.23 -13.45 -22.11
CA GLU A 425 -13.73 -13.09 -23.45
C GLU A 425 -14.57 -13.59 -24.64
N GLY A 426 -15.44 -14.58 -24.43
CA GLY A 426 -16.30 -15.15 -25.47
C GLY A 426 -17.73 -14.60 -25.52
N VAL A 427 -18.11 -13.77 -24.54
CA VAL A 427 -19.50 -13.34 -24.36
C VAL A 427 -19.56 -11.82 -24.51
N ALA A 428 -20.33 -11.36 -25.49
CA ALA A 428 -20.65 -9.92 -25.61
C ALA A 428 -21.20 -9.44 -24.26
N ALA A 429 -20.78 -8.25 -23.82
CA ALA A 429 -20.96 -7.66 -22.48
C ALA A 429 -22.42 -7.62 -21.92
N ARG A 430 -23.34 -8.35 -22.51
CA ARG A 430 -24.76 -8.44 -22.14
C ARG A 430 -25.24 -9.83 -21.72
N ASP A 431 -24.46 -10.89 -21.98
CA ASP A 431 -24.87 -12.25 -21.61
C ASP A 431 -24.21 -12.63 -20.27
N GLU A 432 -25.05 -12.93 -19.31
CA GLU A 432 -24.66 -13.27 -17.93
C GLU A 432 -23.88 -14.60 -17.94
N VAL A 433 -22.64 -14.59 -17.50
CA VAL A 433 -21.95 -15.82 -17.13
C VAL A 433 -22.67 -16.32 -15.87
N ALA A 434 -23.42 -17.39 -15.97
CA ALA A 434 -24.05 -18.00 -14.82
C ALA A 434 -22.98 -18.66 -13.95
N ILE A 435 -22.78 -18.14 -12.74
CA ILE A 435 -21.90 -18.69 -11.74
C ILE A 435 -22.73 -19.56 -10.82
N THR A 436 -22.53 -20.88 -10.88
CA THR A 436 -23.26 -21.83 -10.06
C THR A 436 -22.38 -22.36 -8.93
N LYS A 437 -23.02 -22.74 -7.84
CA LYS A 437 -22.36 -23.31 -6.67
C LYS A 437 -21.63 -24.62 -7.01
N GLU A 438 -22.26 -25.46 -7.83
CA GLU A 438 -21.71 -26.74 -8.28
C GLU A 438 -20.40 -26.53 -9.06
N GLU A 439 -20.35 -25.51 -9.89
CA GLU A 439 -19.16 -25.15 -10.66
C GLU A 439 -18.02 -24.63 -9.74
N ILE A 440 -18.36 -23.79 -8.76
CA ILE A 440 -17.39 -23.32 -7.76
C ILE A 440 -16.78 -24.50 -6.99
N ILE A 441 -17.59 -25.47 -6.56
CA ILE A 441 -17.11 -26.66 -5.87
C ILE A 441 -16.14 -27.45 -6.76
N GLN A 442 -16.44 -27.65 -8.03
CA GLN A 442 -15.57 -28.36 -8.97
C GLN A 442 -14.23 -27.64 -9.16
N VAL A 443 -14.24 -26.32 -9.33
CA VAL A 443 -13.01 -25.55 -9.50
C VAL A 443 -12.17 -25.57 -8.23
N LEU A 444 -12.78 -25.40 -7.05
CA LEU A 444 -12.08 -25.48 -5.77
C LEU A 444 -11.47 -26.87 -5.51
N GLN A 445 -12.15 -27.93 -5.90
CA GLN A 445 -11.60 -29.28 -5.81
C GLN A 445 -10.38 -29.47 -6.71
N GLY A 446 -10.39 -28.92 -7.93
CA GLY A 446 -9.23 -28.90 -8.82
C GLY A 446 -8.05 -28.15 -8.22
N ILE A 447 -8.26 -26.91 -7.76
CA ILE A 447 -7.22 -26.08 -7.12
C ILE A 447 -6.57 -26.79 -5.92
N ARG A 448 -7.38 -27.45 -5.09
CA ARG A 448 -6.89 -28.16 -3.90
C ARG A 448 -6.10 -29.43 -4.23
N GLN A 449 -6.43 -30.12 -5.34
CA GLN A 449 -5.70 -31.30 -5.81
C GLN A 449 -4.35 -30.93 -6.43
N ASP A 450 -4.29 -29.86 -7.22
CA ASP A 450 -3.05 -29.38 -7.83
C ASP A 450 -2.05 -28.80 -6.80
N GLY A 451 -2.51 -28.43 -5.61
CA GLY A 451 -1.67 -27.93 -4.50
C GLY A 451 -1.09 -29.03 -3.60
N GLU A 452 -1.49 -30.31 -3.79
CA GLU A 452 -0.98 -31.46 -3.04
C GLU A 452 0.11 -32.27 -3.82
N GLU A 453 0.37 -31.95 -5.10
CA GLU A 453 1.51 -32.47 -5.89
C GLU A 453 2.71 -31.51 -5.85
#